data_7274a1ce4cff77c2205271a831c841d0
#
_entry.id   7274a1ce4cff77c2205271a831c841d0
#
_cell.length_a   1.000
_cell.length_b   1.000
_cell.length_c   1.000
_cell.angle_alpha   90.00
_cell.angle_beta   90.00
_cell.angle_gamma   90.00
#
_symmetry.space_group_name_H-M   'P 1'
#
loop_
_entity.id
_entity.type
_entity.pdbx_description
1 polymer ?
#
loop_
_entity_poly.entity_id
_entity_poly.type
_entity_poly.pdbx_seq_one_letter_code
_entity_poly.pdbx_strand_id
1 'polypeptide(L)'
;MQLDLFNEVVENKPNIDEEHKCCSVCKEVKPESEFRTIYFRMGGHRVYGNQCKNCNSYMHKLLYKLKKLNPKPKDGKCDACGDIPDVLHLDHDHVTEKFRGWVCEGCNHSMGKSNDDPEKLIKQAEYLRERSSK
;
A
#
# COMPACT_ATOMS: atom_id res chain seq x y z
N MET A 1 -19.84 -44.46 35.23
CA MET A 1 -18.74 -43.77 34.55
C MET A 1 -18.93 -43.93 33.04
N GLN A 2 -19.60 -42.98 32.44
CA GLN A 2 -19.66 -42.93 30.99
C GLN A 2 -18.59 -41.94 30.51
N LEU A 3 -17.65 -42.47 29.77
CA LEU A 3 -16.63 -41.69 29.07
C LEU A 3 -17.28 -41.10 27.81
N ASP A 4 -17.49 -39.83 27.79
CA ASP A 4 -17.90 -39.09 26.58
C ASP A 4 -16.73 -39.07 25.62
N LEU A 5 -16.85 -39.86 24.56
CA LEU A 5 -15.87 -40.08 23.49
C LEU A 5 -15.90 -38.99 22.39
N PHE A 6 -16.37 -37.79 22.67
CA PHE A 6 -16.45 -36.71 21.67
C PHE A 6 -15.88 -35.39 22.18
N ASN A 7 -14.66 -35.41 22.69
CA ASN A 7 -13.87 -34.22 22.81
C ASN A 7 -12.85 -34.18 21.66
N GLU A 8 -13.33 -34.26 20.43
CA GLU A 8 -12.50 -33.92 19.31
C GLU A 8 -12.26 -32.38 19.37
N VAL A 9 -11.08 -32.03 19.84
CA VAL A 9 -10.48 -30.75 19.54
C VAL A 9 -10.45 -30.69 18.02
N VAL A 10 -11.35 -29.91 17.45
CA VAL A 10 -11.28 -29.54 16.02
C VAL A 10 -10.02 -28.70 15.89
N GLU A 11 -8.88 -29.38 15.76
CA GLU A 11 -7.70 -28.74 15.22
C GLU A 11 -8.11 -28.23 13.83
N ASN A 12 -8.18 -26.92 13.68
CA ASN A 12 -8.23 -26.26 12.39
C ASN A 12 -6.95 -26.69 11.65
N LYS A 13 -6.99 -27.86 11.02
CA LYS A 13 -5.96 -28.26 10.07
C LYS A 13 -5.97 -27.18 8.97
N PRO A 14 -4.84 -26.53 8.71
CA PRO A 14 -4.76 -25.61 7.60
C PRO A 14 -5.21 -26.38 6.36
N ASN A 15 -6.13 -25.80 5.62
CA ASN A 15 -6.63 -26.37 4.36
C ASN A 15 -5.42 -26.58 3.45
N ILE A 16 -5.05 -27.84 3.19
CA ILE A 16 -3.78 -28.23 2.55
C ILE A 16 -3.71 -27.70 1.09
N ASP A 17 -4.84 -27.23 0.55
CA ASP A 17 -4.96 -26.74 -0.81
C ASP A 17 -4.97 -25.20 -0.93
N GLU A 18 -4.79 -24.46 0.16
CA GLU A 18 -4.77 -23.00 0.13
C GLU A 18 -3.36 -22.48 -0.13
N GLU A 19 -3.19 -21.76 -1.24
CA GLU A 19 -1.93 -21.10 -1.56
C GLU A 19 -1.65 -19.98 -0.54
N HIS A 20 -0.37 -19.82 -0.19
CA HIS A 20 0.11 -18.81 0.74
C HIS A 20 0.84 -17.70 0.01
N LYS A 21 0.74 -16.50 0.53
CA LYS A 21 1.33 -15.28 -0.05
C LYS A 21 2.02 -14.45 1.03
N CYS A 22 3.16 -13.86 0.69
CA CYS A 22 3.86 -12.94 1.58
C CYS A 22 3.23 -11.54 1.47
N CYS A 23 2.84 -10.97 2.61
CA CYS A 23 2.36 -9.59 2.67
C CYS A 23 3.50 -8.61 2.44
N SER A 24 3.34 -7.67 1.51
CA SER A 24 4.36 -6.65 1.19
C SER A 24 4.65 -5.67 2.35
N VAL A 25 3.72 -5.55 3.31
CA VAL A 25 3.83 -4.61 4.45
C VAL A 25 4.40 -5.29 5.69
N CYS A 26 3.68 -6.29 6.26
CA CYS A 26 4.14 -6.98 7.47
C CYS A 26 5.15 -8.10 7.22
N LYS A 27 5.40 -8.47 5.96
CA LYS A 27 6.31 -9.55 5.54
C LYS A 27 5.95 -10.94 6.04
N GLU A 28 4.78 -11.11 6.63
CA GLU A 28 4.27 -12.40 7.07
C GLU A 28 3.70 -13.19 5.88
N VAL A 29 3.94 -14.49 5.89
CA VAL A 29 3.33 -15.44 4.95
C VAL A 29 1.98 -15.85 5.49
N LYS A 30 0.92 -15.62 4.73
CA LYS A 30 -0.47 -15.86 5.12
C LYS A 30 -1.23 -16.56 4.01
N PRO A 31 -2.32 -17.28 4.34
CA PRO A 31 -3.22 -17.85 3.34
C PRO A 31 -3.76 -16.76 2.42
N GLU A 32 -3.99 -17.08 1.14
CA GLU A 32 -4.53 -16.13 0.16
C GLU A 32 -5.91 -15.57 0.56
N SER A 33 -6.69 -16.32 1.33
CA SER A 33 -7.97 -15.86 1.91
C SER A 33 -7.83 -14.64 2.82
N GLU A 34 -6.65 -14.40 3.40
CA GLU A 34 -6.34 -13.21 4.19
C GLU A 34 -5.97 -11.97 3.35
N PHE A 35 -5.96 -12.11 2.02
CA PHE A 35 -5.72 -10.99 1.11
C PHE A 35 -7.03 -10.59 0.43
N ARG A 36 -7.09 -9.31 0.00
CA ARG A 36 -8.24 -8.80 -0.73
C ARG A 36 -8.19 -9.28 -2.17
N THR A 37 -9.29 -9.82 -2.69
CA THR A 37 -9.44 -10.10 -4.12
C THR A 37 -9.50 -8.78 -4.89
N ILE A 38 -8.65 -8.64 -5.91
CA ILE A 38 -8.61 -7.46 -6.78
C ILE A 38 -9.53 -7.67 -7.98
N TYR A 39 -9.36 -8.80 -8.67
CA TYR A 39 -10.17 -9.16 -9.83
C TYR A 39 -10.14 -10.67 -10.07
N PHE A 40 -10.96 -11.12 -11.01
CA PHE A 40 -10.98 -12.50 -11.48
C PHE A 40 -10.40 -12.58 -12.89
N ARG A 41 -9.48 -13.52 -13.12
CA ARG A 41 -9.01 -13.85 -14.47
C ARG A 41 -10.04 -14.73 -15.20
N MET A 42 -9.93 -14.79 -16.51
CA MET A 42 -10.71 -15.75 -17.32
C MET A 42 -10.47 -17.18 -16.79
N GLY A 43 -11.56 -17.94 -16.58
CA GLY A 43 -11.50 -19.25 -15.90
C GLY A 43 -11.79 -19.21 -14.39
N GLY A 44 -12.14 -18.04 -13.84
CA GLY A 44 -12.60 -17.89 -12.44
C GLY A 44 -11.50 -17.84 -11.40
N HIS A 45 -10.22 -17.77 -11.80
CA HIS A 45 -9.11 -17.64 -10.86
C HIS A 45 -9.07 -16.26 -10.19
N ARG A 46 -9.03 -16.24 -8.86
CA ARG A 46 -8.94 -15.01 -8.09
C ARG A 46 -7.51 -14.43 -8.13
N VAL A 47 -7.41 -13.13 -8.31
CA VAL A 47 -6.15 -12.40 -8.17
C VAL A 47 -6.21 -11.57 -6.91
N TYR A 48 -5.28 -11.81 -6.01
CA TYR A 48 -5.21 -11.19 -4.69
C TYR A 48 -4.22 -10.02 -4.66
N GLY A 49 -4.52 -9.02 -3.83
CA GLY A 49 -3.62 -7.90 -3.56
C GLY A 49 -2.32 -8.32 -2.88
N ASN A 50 -1.37 -7.40 -2.81
CA ASN A 50 -0.06 -7.64 -2.19
C ASN A 50 -0.03 -7.37 -0.68
N GLN A 51 -1.09 -6.77 -0.14
CA GLN A 51 -1.22 -6.46 1.28
C GLN A 51 -2.31 -7.34 1.89
N CYS A 52 -2.05 -7.90 3.06
CA CYS A 52 -3.08 -8.63 3.79
C CYS A 52 -4.19 -7.69 4.27
N LYS A 53 -5.36 -8.24 4.55
CA LYS A 53 -6.55 -7.48 4.97
C LYS A 53 -6.29 -6.60 6.19
N ASN A 54 -5.51 -7.07 7.16
CA ASN A 54 -5.17 -6.32 8.36
C ASN A 54 -4.31 -5.09 8.04
N CYS A 55 -3.24 -5.26 7.26
CA CYS A 55 -2.39 -4.14 6.84
C CYS A 55 -3.16 -3.14 5.98
N ASN A 56 -3.99 -3.62 5.06
CA ASN A 56 -4.83 -2.76 4.24
C ASN A 56 -5.84 -1.95 5.08
N SER A 57 -6.50 -2.60 6.04
CA SER A 57 -7.44 -1.93 6.96
C SER A 57 -6.73 -0.87 7.82
N TYR A 58 -5.55 -1.19 8.34
CA TYR A 58 -4.72 -0.25 9.09
C TYR A 58 -4.38 0.99 8.26
N MET A 59 -3.89 0.80 7.04
CA MET A 59 -3.55 1.90 6.13
C MET A 59 -4.75 2.77 5.79
N HIS A 60 -5.92 2.18 5.56
CA HIS A 60 -7.14 2.95 5.33
C HIS A 60 -7.52 3.84 6.52
N LYS A 61 -7.43 3.31 7.74
CA LYS A 61 -7.70 4.08 8.97
C LYS A 61 -6.70 5.22 9.16
N LEU A 62 -5.41 4.93 8.93
CA LEU A 62 -4.34 5.94 8.99
C LEU A 62 -4.59 7.07 8.00
N LEU A 63 -4.80 6.74 6.73
CA LEU A 63 -5.06 7.74 5.69
C LEU A 63 -6.33 8.56 5.95
N TYR A 64 -7.39 7.93 6.45
CA TYR A 64 -8.60 8.63 6.84
C TYR A 64 -8.33 9.66 7.94
N LYS A 65 -7.59 9.26 9.00
CA LYS A 65 -7.19 10.14 10.09
C LYS A 65 -6.33 11.31 9.58
N LEU A 66 -5.33 11.02 8.77
CA LEU A 66 -4.44 12.05 8.22
C LEU A 66 -5.19 13.04 7.32
N LYS A 67 -6.11 12.56 6.48
CA LYS A 67 -6.97 13.43 5.63
C LYS A 67 -7.87 14.34 6.45
N LYS A 68 -8.41 13.85 7.56
CA LYS A 68 -9.26 14.63 8.44
C LYS A 68 -8.49 15.76 9.14
N LEU A 69 -7.24 15.48 9.53
CA LEU A 69 -6.38 16.44 10.22
C LEU A 69 -5.70 17.43 9.26
N ASN A 70 -5.55 17.07 8.01
CA ASN A 70 -4.82 17.85 7.00
C ASN A 70 -5.70 18.01 5.75
N PRO A 71 -6.60 19.01 5.72
CA PRO A 71 -7.46 19.23 4.57
C PRO A 71 -6.64 19.57 3.31
N LYS A 72 -7.19 19.28 2.14
CA LYS A 72 -6.56 19.63 0.87
C LYS A 72 -6.33 21.14 0.75
N PRO A 73 -5.19 21.56 0.13
CA PRO A 73 -4.94 22.97 -0.12
C PRO A 73 -5.99 23.56 -1.06
N LYS A 74 -6.47 24.77 -0.74
CA LYS A 74 -7.53 25.45 -1.51
C LYS A 74 -7.08 25.85 -2.91
N ASP A 75 -5.79 26.11 -3.11
CA ASP A 75 -5.19 26.45 -4.39
C ASP A 75 -5.01 25.25 -5.32
N GLY A 76 -5.22 24.03 -4.82
CA GLY A 76 -5.12 22.80 -5.59
C GLY A 76 -3.72 22.45 -6.07
N LYS A 77 -2.69 23.12 -5.55
CA LYS A 77 -1.30 22.91 -5.98
C LYS A 77 -0.69 21.67 -5.34
N CYS A 78 0.12 20.98 -6.13
CA CYS A 78 1.00 19.94 -5.65
C CYS A 78 2.12 20.53 -4.81
N ASP A 79 2.28 20.06 -3.56
CA ASP A 79 3.33 20.54 -2.65
C ASP A 79 4.75 20.20 -3.13
N ALA A 80 4.90 19.19 -3.99
CA ALA A 80 6.20 18.76 -4.49
C ALA A 80 6.64 19.46 -5.78
N CYS A 81 5.77 19.61 -6.78
CA CYS A 81 6.15 20.22 -8.07
C CYS A 81 5.48 21.57 -8.37
N GLY A 82 4.45 21.94 -7.61
CA GLY A 82 3.73 23.21 -7.80
C GLY A 82 2.66 23.18 -8.89
N ASP A 83 2.51 22.09 -9.64
CA ASP A 83 1.48 21.94 -10.66
C ASP A 83 0.09 21.84 -10.03
N ILE A 84 -0.93 22.19 -10.81
CA ILE A 84 -2.34 22.07 -10.41
C ILE A 84 -2.93 20.85 -11.14
N PRO A 85 -2.93 19.67 -10.51
CA PRO A 85 -3.49 18.45 -11.09
C PRO A 85 -5.02 18.39 -10.85
N ASP A 86 -5.71 17.52 -11.61
CA ASP A 86 -7.12 17.23 -11.37
C ASP A 86 -7.35 16.57 -9.98
N VAL A 87 -6.39 15.76 -9.53
CA VAL A 87 -6.46 15.04 -8.25
C VAL A 87 -5.15 15.19 -7.47
N LEU A 88 -5.28 15.57 -6.19
CA LEU A 88 -4.21 15.54 -5.21
C LEU A 88 -4.34 14.31 -4.33
N HIS A 89 -3.21 13.65 -4.10
CA HIS A 89 -3.06 12.51 -3.19
C HIS A 89 -2.39 12.94 -1.90
N LEU A 90 -2.88 12.42 -0.77
CA LEU A 90 -2.21 12.62 0.51
C LEU A 90 -0.90 11.83 0.51
N ASP A 91 0.18 12.51 0.83
CA ASP A 91 1.51 11.95 1.01
C ASP A 91 1.88 11.90 2.50
N HIS A 92 2.54 10.84 2.91
CA HIS A 92 2.98 10.64 4.28
C HIS A 92 4.31 9.87 4.31
N ASP A 93 5.07 10.08 5.35
CA ASP A 93 6.28 9.32 5.61
C ASP A 93 5.93 7.88 6.00
N HIS A 94 6.46 6.91 5.27
CA HIS A 94 6.14 5.48 5.47
C HIS A 94 6.75 4.87 6.73
N VAL A 95 7.75 5.53 7.32
CA VAL A 95 8.42 5.07 8.55
C VAL A 95 7.76 5.68 9.78
N THR A 96 7.57 6.99 9.76
CA THR A 96 7.00 7.75 10.89
C THR A 96 5.49 7.88 10.84
N GLU A 97 4.87 7.54 9.70
CA GLU A 97 3.43 7.68 9.41
C GLU A 97 2.91 9.13 9.52
N LYS A 98 3.81 10.11 9.49
CA LYS A 98 3.45 11.52 9.57
C LYS A 98 3.07 12.08 8.20
N PHE A 99 2.08 12.95 8.19
CA PHE A 99 1.70 13.72 7.02
C PHE A 99 2.90 14.53 6.49
N ARG A 100 3.11 14.50 5.17
CA ARG A 100 4.12 15.31 4.47
C ARG A 100 3.50 16.40 3.60
N GLY A 101 2.45 16.11 2.88
CA GLY A 101 1.82 17.06 1.98
C GLY A 101 0.73 16.46 1.11
N TRP A 102 0.25 17.27 0.17
CA TRP A 102 -0.67 16.87 -0.88
C TRP A 102 0.05 16.95 -2.23
N VAL A 103 0.16 15.84 -2.92
CA VAL A 103 0.98 15.74 -4.14
C VAL A 103 0.18 15.18 -5.31
N CYS A 104 0.61 15.51 -6.53
CA CYS A 104 0.05 14.92 -7.75
C CYS A 104 0.46 13.45 -7.88
N GLU A 105 -0.24 12.70 -8.71
CA GLU A 105 0.03 11.27 -8.96
C GLU A 105 1.47 11.04 -9.44
N GLY A 106 1.97 11.87 -10.36
CA GLY A 106 3.33 11.77 -10.89
C GLY A 106 4.40 11.92 -9.81
N CYS A 107 4.27 12.91 -8.93
CA CYS A 107 5.19 13.08 -7.79
C CYS A 107 5.09 11.93 -6.79
N ASN A 108 3.87 11.49 -6.47
CA ASN A 108 3.66 10.38 -5.56
C ASN A 108 4.33 9.09 -6.08
N HIS A 109 4.17 8.78 -7.36
CA HIS A 109 4.79 7.62 -8.00
C HIS A 109 6.32 7.74 -8.09
N SER A 110 6.85 8.89 -8.48
CA SER A 110 8.30 9.06 -8.63
C SER A 110 9.04 8.96 -7.30
N MET A 111 8.51 9.55 -6.24
CA MET A 111 9.05 9.43 -4.89
C MET A 111 8.98 7.98 -4.40
N GLY A 112 7.83 7.31 -4.56
CA GLY A 112 7.66 5.92 -4.16
C GLY A 112 8.61 4.95 -4.89
N LYS A 113 8.80 5.11 -6.21
CA LYS A 113 9.75 4.30 -7.00
C LYS A 113 11.20 4.55 -6.61
N SER A 114 11.52 5.71 -6.09
CA SER A 114 12.85 6.04 -5.57
C SER A 114 13.02 5.67 -4.10
N ASN A 115 12.06 4.97 -3.50
CA ASN A 115 12.01 4.59 -2.09
C ASN A 115 12.11 5.80 -1.13
N ASP A 116 11.53 6.93 -1.53
CA ASP A 116 11.60 8.20 -0.80
C ASP A 116 13.05 8.68 -0.52
N ASP A 117 14.01 8.24 -1.33
CA ASP A 117 15.42 8.61 -1.22
C ASP A 117 15.69 9.91 -1.99
N PRO A 118 15.93 11.05 -1.29
CA PRO A 118 16.17 12.32 -1.93
C PRO A 118 17.44 12.35 -2.77
N GLU A 119 18.49 11.65 -2.35
CA GLU A 119 19.77 11.59 -3.08
C GLU A 119 19.61 10.89 -4.42
N LYS A 120 18.80 9.83 -4.46
CA LYS A 120 18.48 9.14 -5.71
C LYS A 120 17.69 10.03 -6.68
N LEU A 121 16.74 10.81 -6.17
CA LEU A 121 15.97 11.76 -6.97
C LEU A 121 16.86 12.90 -7.52
N ILE A 122 17.80 13.42 -6.72
CA ILE A 122 18.76 14.43 -7.15
C ILE A 122 19.65 13.89 -8.29
N LYS A 123 20.18 12.68 -8.16
CA LYS A 123 20.97 12.04 -9.21
C LYS A 123 20.20 11.87 -10.52
N GLN A 124 18.92 11.52 -10.42
CA GLN A 124 18.04 11.42 -11.60
C GLN A 124 17.83 12.80 -12.26
N ALA A 125 17.65 13.85 -11.45
CA ALA A 125 17.51 15.21 -11.95
C ALA A 125 18.78 15.71 -12.65
N GLU A 126 19.95 15.44 -12.08
CA GLU A 126 21.26 15.77 -12.67
C GLU A 126 21.47 15.03 -14.01
N TYR A 127 21.17 13.73 -14.04
CA TYR A 127 21.21 12.95 -15.26
C TYR A 127 20.39 13.57 -16.41
N LEU A 128 19.18 14.01 -16.11
CA LEU A 128 18.31 14.67 -17.09
C LEU A 128 18.87 16.03 -17.55
N ARG A 129 19.41 16.84 -16.64
CA ARG A 129 20.03 18.14 -16.97
C ARG A 129 21.22 18.01 -17.90
N GLU A 130 22.08 17.01 -17.66
CA GLU A 130 23.29 16.81 -18.42
C GLU A 130 23.06 16.20 -19.80
N ARG A 131 22.00 15.39 -19.95
CA ARG A 131 21.76 14.56 -21.14
C ARG A 131 20.52 14.92 -21.95
N SER A 132 19.68 15.82 -21.46
CA SER A 132 18.55 16.31 -22.24
C SER A 132 18.96 17.47 -23.11
N SER A 133 18.81 17.31 -24.43
CA SER A 133 18.95 18.39 -25.39
C SER A 133 17.72 19.32 -25.27
N LYS A 134 17.84 20.41 -24.56
CA LYS A 134 16.85 21.50 -24.55
C LYS A 134 17.55 22.80 -24.80
#